data_b7f3f7a5b6862dc1a446c6a5193dd8d6
#
_entry.id   b7f3f7a5b6862dc1a446c6a5193dd8d6
#
_cell.length_a   1.000
_cell.length_b   1.000
_cell.length_c   1.000
_cell.angle_alpha   90.00
_cell.angle_beta   90.00
_cell.angle_gamma   90.00
#
_symmetry.space_group_name_H-M   'P 1'
#
loop_
_entity.id
_entity.type
_entity.pdbx_description
1 polymer ?
#
loop_
_entity_poly.entity_id
_entity_poly.type
_entity_poly.pdbx_seq_one_letter_code
_entity_poly.pdbx_strand_id
1 'polypeptide(L)'
;MTFGFGLGLPRGGNAAAGSPSFVANFANGSLPQGVTFSRGTTGTYYNSSGLLSTNENLYTYSNTLSNAAWNKQIVTVGSTNNAAPDGTSTAALIVPTTTSSTHYFNQLPTLDINGRYTVSVYVKSGGYSWVSLECYDGTTFRYLFFNTATGTLGTVASGLVTTVTNVGSGWYRISASMLVVNAGA
;
A
#
# COMPACT_ATOMS: atom_id res chain seq x y z
N MET A 1 2.27 12.52 26.34
CA MET A 1 2.64 11.30 27.10
C MET A 1 4.05 10.94 26.68
N THR A 2 5.04 11.09 27.55
CA THR A 2 6.44 10.89 27.24
C THR A 2 6.83 9.49 27.68
N PHE A 3 7.16 8.61 26.74
CA PHE A 3 7.71 7.30 27.07
C PHE A 3 9.22 7.43 27.23
N GLY A 4 9.71 7.36 28.46
CA GLY A 4 11.13 7.26 28.77
C GLY A 4 11.54 5.79 28.83
N PHE A 5 12.42 5.35 27.90
CA PHE A 5 13.15 4.11 28.05
C PHE A 5 14.37 4.39 28.93
N GLY A 6 14.32 3.97 30.20
CA GLY A 6 15.46 3.97 31.09
C GLY A 6 16.38 2.80 30.73
N LEU A 7 17.47 3.05 30.02
CA LEU A 7 18.61 2.13 30.00
C LEU A 7 19.37 2.32 31.33
N GLY A 8 19.24 1.34 32.23
CA GLY A 8 20.02 1.28 33.45
C GLY A 8 21.50 1.11 33.10
N LEU A 9 22.25 2.20 33.19
CA LEU A 9 23.73 2.13 33.16
C LEU A 9 24.24 1.82 34.56
N PRO A 10 25.27 0.98 34.73
CA PRO A 10 25.89 0.73 36.04
C PRO A 10 26.49 2.03 36.58
N ARG A 11 26.20 2.34 37.85
CA ARG A 11 26.81 3.46 38.59
C ARG A 11 28.27 3.16 38.81
N GLY A 12 29.13 3.90 38.16
CA GLY A 12 30.56 3.88 38.45
C GLY A 12 31.34 4.85 37.55
N GLY A 13 31.74 6.00 38.13
CA GLY A 13 32.71 6.91 37.53
C GLY A 13 32.13 8.20 36.96
N ASN A 14 32.62 9.34 37.43
CA ASN A 14 32.48 10.66 36.87
C ASN A 14 32.92 10.69 35.40
N ALA A 15 32.00 10.41 34.48
CA ALA A 15 32.21 10.77 33.07
C ALA A 15 31.45 12.09 32.85
N ALA A 16 32.12 13.07 32.25
CA ALA A 16 31.47 14.27 31.74
C ALA A 16 30.24 13.85 30.97
N ALA A 17 29.10 14.60 31.13
CA ALA A 17 27.88 14.34 30.42
C ALA A 17 28.14 14.48 28.90
N GLY A 18 28.59 13.39 28.29
CA GLY A 18 28.66 13.26 26.85
C GLY A 18 27.25 13.27 26.29
N SER A 19 27.03 14.00 25.22
CA SER A 19 25.79 13.91 24.45
C SER A 19 25.49 12.44 24.17
N PRO A 20 24.23 12.00 24.25
CA PRO A 20 23.88 10.61 23.99
C PRO A 20 24.43 10.21 22.62
N SER A 21 25.11 9.08 22.56
CA SER A 21 25.73 8.57 21.33
C SER A 21 24.73 8.16 20.24
N PHE A 22 23.46 8.14 20.57
CA PHE A 22 22.36 7.80 19.68
C PHE A 22 21.12 8.62 19.97
N VAL A 23 20.66 9.34 18.96
CA VAL A 23 19.38 10.07 18.99
C VAL A 23 18.52 9.57 17.84
N ALA A 24 17.37 8.97 18.16
CA ALA A 24 16.36 8.59 17.17
C ALA A 24 15.20 9.58 17.22
N ASN A 25 14.94 10.26 16.11
CA ASN A 25 13.78 11.12 15.95
C ASN A 25 12.79 10.46 14.99
N PHE A 26 11.67 9.99 15.54
CA PHE A 26 10.61 9.32 14.78
C PHE A 26 9.47 10.25 14.34
N ALA A 27 9.56 11.54 14.64
CA ALA A 27 8.50 12.49 14.36
C ALA A 27 8.22 12.68 12.86
N ASN A 28 9.19 12.40 12.01
CA ASN A 28 9.08 12.49 10.55
C ASN A 28 8.75 11.14 9.88
N GLY A 29 8.50 10.08 10.65
CA GLY A 29 8.14 8.76 10.12
C GLY A 29 9.29 7.97 9.48
N SER A 30 10.53 8.44 9.56
CA SER A 30 11.70 7.75 9.03
C SER A 30 12.64 7.24 10.13
N LEU A 31 13.27 6.09 9.87
CA LEU A 31 14.29 5.57 10.76
C LEU A 31 15.62 6.29 10.51
N PRO A 32 16.42 6.59 11.57
CA PRO A 32 17.78 7.09 11.42
C PRO A 32 18.65 6.09 10.63
N GLN A 33 19.68 6.62 9.97
CA GLN A 33 20.64 5.79 9.23
C GLN A 33 21.28 4.73 10.15
N GLY A 34 21.31 3.49 9.69
CA GLY A 34 21.86 2.35 10.44
C GLY A 34 20.88 1.71 11.42
N VAL A 35 19.64 2.22 11.52
CA VAL A 35 18.58 1.60 12.32
C VAL A 35 17.66 0.81 11.39
N THR A 36 17.55 -0.48 11.68
CA THR A 36 16.55 -1.36 11.04
C THR A 36 15.45 -1.68 12.02
N PHE A 37 14.21 -1.66 11.55
CA PHE A 37 13.07 -2.11 12.32
C PHE A 37 12.61 -3.47 11.77
N SER A 38 12.65 -4.48 12.60
CA SER A 38 12.12 -5.80 12.28
C SER A 38 11.04 -6.17 13.28
N ARG A 39 9.93 -6.68 12.78
CA ARG A 39 8.77 -7.05 13.59
C ARG A 39 8.28 -8.43 13.19
N GLY A 40 8.24 -9.35 14.14
CA GLY A 40 7.68 -10.70 13.96
C GLY A 40 6.16 -10.78 14.17
N THR A 41 5.50 -9.65 14.48
CA THR A 41 4.06 -9.57 14.77
C THR A 41 3.41 -8.43 14.02
N THR A 42 2.11 -8.52 13.80
CA THR A 42 1.29 -7.47 13.20
C THR A 42 1.45 -6.14 13.96
N GLY A 43 1.71 -5.07 13.23
CA GLY A 43 1.78 -3.72 13.79
C GLY A 43 0.40 -3.25 14.23
N THR A 44 0.32 -2.65 15.41
CA THR A 44 -0.88 -2.00 15.89
C THR A 44 -0.68 -0.49 15.99
N TYR A 45 -1.71 0.27 15.76
CA TYR A 45 -1.75 1.72 15.95
C TYR A 45 -3.11 2.14 16.52
N TYR A 46 -3.17 3.29 17.12
CA TYR A 46 -4.46 3.88 17.50
C TYR A 46 -5.01 4.67 16.33
N ASN A 47 -6.21 4.31 15.89
CA ASN A 47 -6.92 5.05 14.84
C ASN A 47 -7.43 6.42 15.34
N SER A 48 -8.05 7.20 14.48
CA SER A 48 -8.58 8.53 14.81
C SER A 48 -9.66 8.54 15.89
N SER A 49 -10.27 7.38 16.17
CA SER A 49 -11.26 7.19 17.26
C SER A 49 -10.63 6.69 18.56
N GLY A 50 -9.29 6.58 18.64
CA GLY A 50 -8.57 6.09 19.81
C GLY A 50 -8.66 4.58 20.01
N LEU A 51 -9.16 3.84 19.01
CA LEU A 51 -9.21 2.37 19.06
C LEU A 51 -7.92 1.76 18.54
N LEU A 52 -7.46 0.69 19.17
CA LEU A 52 -6.32 -0.09 18.72
C LEU A 52 -6.69 -0.80 17.43
N SER A 53 -5.96 -0.51 16.37
CA SER A 53 -6.14 -1.09 15.03
C SER A 53 -4.88 -1.78 14.56
N THR A 54 -5.02 -2.74 13.67
CA THR A 54 -3.92 -3.45 13.01
C THR A 54 -3.75 -2.95 11.59
N ASN A 55 -2.51 -2.80 11.12
CA ASN A 55 -2.22 -2.60 9.70
C ASN A 55 -2.19 -3.97 9.02
N GLU A 56 -3.34 -4.49 8.68
CA GLU A 56 -3.47 -5.74 7.94
C GLU A 56 -3.71 -5.46 6.46
N ASN A 57 -3.10 -6.31 5.62
CA ASN A 57 -3.48 -6.36 4.23
C ASN A 57 -4.78 -7.15 4.12
N LEU A 58 -5.87 -6.47 3.81
CA LEU A 58 -7.19 -7.09 3.66
C LEU A 58 -7.31 -7.91 2.38
N TYR A 59 -6.44 -7.67 1.39
CA TYR A 59 -6.39 -8.51 0.19
C TYR A 59 -5.61 -9.78 0.48
N THR A 60 -6.25 -10.91 0.26
CA THR A 60 -5.58 -12.22 0.31
C THR A 60 -4.84 -12.48 -0.99
N TYR A 61 -3.73 -13.22 -0.92
CA TYR A 61 -2.93 -13.55 -2.10
C TYR A 61 -2.51 -12.35 -2.95
N SER A 62 -2.19 -11.23 -2.32
CA SER A 62 -1.84 -9.98 -3.01
C SER A 62 -0.61 -10.09 -3.92
N ASN A 63 0.28 -11.06 -3.67
CA ASN A 63 1.43 -11.39 -4.52
C ASN A 63 1.17 -12.54 -5.50
N THR A 64 -0.04 -13.09 -5.54
CA THR A 64 -0.39 -14.24 -6.39
C THR A 64 -1.71 -13.97 -7.10
N LEU A 65 -1.70 -13.08 -8.07
CA LEU A 65 -2.90 -12.62 -8.80
C LEU A 65 -3.57 -13.75 -9.62
N SER A 66 -2.87 -14.87 -9.87
CA SER A 66 -3.44 -16.08 -10.47
C SER A 66 -4.37 -16.84 -9.54
N ASN A 67 -4.28 -16.63 -8.21
CA ASN A 67 -5.11 -17.33 -7.24
C ASN A 67 -6.62 -17.10 -7.49
N ALA A 68 -7.45 -18.10 -7.17
CA ALA A 68 -8.91 -18.05 -7.34
C ALA A 68 -9.61 -17.03 -6.43
N ALA A 69 -8.95 -16.58 -5.36
CA ALA A 69 -9.46 -15.49 -4.52
C ALA A 69 -9.62 -14.16 -5.29
N TRP A 70 -8.91 -13.99 -6.41
CA TRP A 70 -9.09 -12.86 -7.31
C TRP A 70 -10.16 -13.19 -8.35
N ASN A 71 -11.26 -12.46 -8.34
CA ASN A 71 -12.23 -12.49 -9.41
C ASN A 71 -11.62 -11.82 -10.66
N LYS A 72 -11.65 -12.53 -11.79
CA LYS A 72 -11.04 -12.10 -13.06
C LYS A 72 -12.13 -11.97 -14.10
N GLN A 73 -12.47 -10.74 -14.45
CA GLN A 73 -13.51 -10.45 -15.42
C GLN A 73 -12.88 -10.05 -16.76
N ILE A 74 -13.00 -10.93 -17.74
CA ILE A 74 -12.53 -10.70 -19.13
C ILE A 74 -11.04 -10.39 -19.18
N VAL A 75 -10.27 -10.85 -18.20
CA VAL A 75 -8.81 -10.80 -18.13
C VAL A 75 -8.24 -12.18 -17.83
N THR A 76 -7.03 -12.42 -18.27
CA THR A 76 -6.23 -13.57 -17.89
C THR A 76 -4.96 -13.11 -17.20
N VAL A 77 -4.44 -13.93 -16.30
CA VAL A 77 -3.12 -13.74 -15.70
C VAL A 77 -2.14 -14.54 -16.53
N GLY A 78 -1.27 -13.84 -17.23
CA GLY A 78 -0.22 -14.40 -18.07
C GLY A 78 1.02 -14.78 -17.25
N SER A 79 2.21 -14.55 -17.81
CA SER A 79 3.48 -14.84 -17.14
C SER A 79 3.53 -14.17 -15.76
N THR A 80 3.94 -14.95 -14.74
CA THR A 80 4.13 -14.49 -13.35
C THR A 80 5.62 -14.40 -12.96
N ASN A 81 6.53 -14.54 -13.94
CA ASN A 81 7.98 -14.54 -13.70
C ASN A 81 8.65 -13.25 -14.16
N ASN A 82 7.93 -12.13 -14.12
CA ASN A 82 8.51 -10.84 -14.48
C ASN A 82 9.16 -10.20 -13.25
N ALA A 83 10.23 -9.44 -13.48
CA ALA A 83 10.91 -8.72 -12.40
C ALA A 83 9.96 -7.71 -11.74
N ALA A 84 9.80 -7.84 -10.43
CA ALA A 84 9.02 -6.95 -9.58
C ALA A 84 9.91 -5.85 -8.96
N PRO A 85 9.31 -4.77 -8.42
CA PRO A 85 10.08 -3.67 -7.82
C PRO A 85 10.94 -4.06 -6.61
N ASP A 86 10.59 -5.14 -5.93
CA ASP A 86 11.33 -5.69 -4.77
C ASP A 86 12.51 -6.59 -5.17
N GLY A 87 12.78 -6.71 -6.48
CA GLY A 87 13.86 -7.55 -7.02
C GLY A 87 13.49 -9.03 -7.17
N THR A 88 12.30 -9.44 -6.80
CA THR A 88 11.80 -10.80 -7.03
C THR A 88 11.26 -10.95 -8.45
N SER A 89 11.02 -12.19 -8.87
CA SER A 89 10.38 -12.50 -10.17
C SER A 89 8.91 -12.90 -9.97
N THR A 90 8.14 -12.03 -9.32
CA THR A 90 6.74 -12.31 -8.92
C THR A 90 5.71 -11.42 -9.63
N ALA A 91 6.13 -10.46 -10.46
CA ALA A 91 5.20 -9.61 -11.15
C ALA A 91 4.41 -10.38 -12.20
N ALA A 92 3.08 -10.21 -12.17
CA ALA A 92 2.15 -10.87 -13.07
C ALA A 92 1.77 -9.95 -14.24
N LEU A 93 1.73 -10.49 -15.43
CA LEU A 93 1.16 -9.81 -16.61
C LEU A 93 -0.35 -10.02 -16.63
N ILE A 94 -1.10 -8.94 -16.56
CA ILE A 94 -2.57 -8.97 -16.71
C ILE A 94 -2.88 -8.73 -18.18
N VAL A 95 -3.56 -9.68 -18.81
CA VAL A 95 -3.87 -9.65 -20.24
C VAL A 95 -5.39 -9.54 -20.41
N PRO A 96 -5.91 -8.41 -20.91
CA PRO A 96 -7.30 -8.34 -21.31
C PRO A 96 -7.59 -9.26 -22.49
N THR A 97 -8.78 -9.85 -22.56
CA THR A 97 -9.23 -10.61 -23.73
C THR A 97 -9.67 -9.67 -24.84
N THR A 98 -9.98 -10.21 -26.01
CA THR A 98 -10.43 -9.43 -27.17
C THR A 98 -11.91 -9.01 -27.09
N THR A 99 -12.63 -9.41 -26.04
CA THR A 99 -14.04 -9.06 -25.86
C THR A 99 -14.17 -7.56 -25.60
N SER A 100 -15.06 -6.88 -26.32
CA SER A 100 -15.35 -5.46 -26.10
C SER A 100 -16.21 -5.27 -24.85
N SER A 101 -15.59 -5.08 -23.70
CA SER A 101 -16.25 -4.86 -22.41
C SER A 101 -15.25 -4.31 -21.40
N THR A 102 -15.67 -4.08 -20.16
CA THR A 102 -14.78 -3.70 -19.05
C THR A 102 -13.94 -4.90 -18.62
N HIS A 103 -12.64 -4.69 -18.50
CA HIS A 103 -11.66 -5.68 -18.11
C HIS A 103 -11.13 -5.35 -16.72
N TYR A 104 -11.31 -6.23 -15.75
CA TYR A 104 -10.83 -5.99 -14.40
C TYR A 104 -10.55 -7.28 -13.62
N PHE A 105 -9.81 -7.15 -12.54
CA PHE A 105 -9.71 -8.16 -11.49
C PHE A 105 -9.92 -7.45 -10.14
N ASN A 106 -10.60 -8.10 -9.21
CA ASN A 106 -10.91 -7.52 -7.93
C ASN A 106 -11.02 -8.54 -6.79
N GLN A 107 -10.93 -8.04 -5.59
CA GLN A 107 -11.45 -8.64 -4.36
C GLN A 107 -12.32 -7.58 -3.65
N LEU A 108 -13.30 -8.03 -2.91
CA LEU A 108 -14.19 -7.18 -2.12
C LEU A 108 -14.03 -7.57 -0.65
N PRO A 109 -13.02 -7.02 0.06
CA PRO A 109 -12.90 -7.23 1.50
C PRO A 109 -14.06 -6.53 2.23
N THR A 110 -14.47 -7.04 3.38
CA THR A 110 -15.42 -6.34 4.24
C THR A 110 -14.73 -5.14 4.89
N LEU A 111 -15.33 -3.97 4.77
CA LEU A 111 -14.80 -2.72 5.30
C LEU A 111 -15.77 -2.12 6.34
N ASP A 112 -15.22 -1.49 7.37
CA ASP A 112 -16.02 -0.82 8.40
C ASP A 112 -16.48 0.56 7.93
N ILE A 113 -17.73 0.92 8.26
CA ILE A 113 -18.26 2.27 8.02
C ILE A 113 -17.43 3.28 8.81
N ASN A 114 -17.22 4.45 8.22
CA ASN A 114 -16.37 5.53 8.74
C ASN A 114 -14.89 5.15 8.86
N GLY A 115 -14.49 3.95 8.41
CA GLY A 115 -13.10 3.57 8.23
C GLY A 115 -12.48 4.29 7.02
N ARG A 116 -11.21 4.69 7.17
CA ARG A 116 -10.42 5.18 6.04
C ARG A 116 -9.50 4.06 5.57
N TYR A 117 -9.64 3.68 4.32
CA TYR A 117 -8.87 2.60 3.71
C TYR A 117 -8.02 3.10 2.56
N THR A 118 -6.89 2.46 2.39
CA THR A 118 -5.96 2.75 1.28
C THR A 118 -5.72 1.48 0.49
N VAL A 119 -5.99 1.52 -0.79
CA VAL A 119 -5.54 0.50 -1.74
C VAL A 119 -4.31 1.01 -2.48
N SER A 120 -3.35 0.13 -2.71
CA SER A 120 -2.17 0.46 -3.50
C SER A 120 -1.71 -0.74 -4.32
N VAL A 121 -1.13 -0.44 -5.48
CA VAL A 121 -0.60 -1.45 -6.39
C VAL A 121 0.65 -0.92 -7.08
N TYR A 122 1.57 -1.82 -7.37
CA TYR A 122 2.68 -1.53 -8.28
C TYR A 122 2.26 -1.87 -9.71
N VAL A 123 2.47 -0.93 -10.62
CA VAL A 123 2.08 -1.07 -12.03
C VAL A 123 3.24 -0.69 -12.95
N LYS A 124 3.31 -1.37 -14.07
CA LYS A 124 4.23 -1.10 -15.18
C LYS A 124 3.51 -1.37 -16.49
N SER A 125 3.84 -0.64 -17.54
CA SER A 125 3.30 -0.89 -18.88
C SER A 125 3.69 -2.29 -19.37
N GLY A 126 2.68 -3.06 -19.79
CA GLY A 126 2.84 -4.38 -20.38
C GLY A 126 2.23 -4.48 -21.80
N GLY A 127 2.06 -3.33 -22.47
CA GLY A 127 1.42 -3.21 -23.79
C GLY A 127 0.31 -2.18 -23.82
N TYR A 128 -0.40 -2.01 -22.72
CA TYR A 128 -1.39 -0.95 -22.53
C TYR A 128 -0.83 0.16 -21.65
N SER A 129 -1.11 1.40 -22.01
CA SER A 129 -0.59 2.57 -21.28
C SER A 129 -1.50 3.01 -20.13
N TRP A 130 -2.78 2.66 -20.15
CA TRP A 130 -3.72 3.12 -19.15
C TRP A 130 -4.20 1.98 -18.25
N VAL A 131 -4.19 2.24 -16.95
CA VAL A 131 -4.81 1.40 -15.92
C VAL A 131 -5.73 2.25 -15.06
N SER A 132 -6.74 1.64 -14.46
CA SER A 132 -7.51 2.27 -13.39
C SER A 132 -7.35 1.50 -12.09
N LEU A 133 -7.30 2.24 -10.97
CA LEU A 133 -7.45 1.70 -9.63
C LEU A 133 -8.83 2.13 -9.13
N GLU A 134 -9.63 1.16 -8.73
CA GLU A 134 -11.03 1.40 -8.38
C GLU A 134 -11.30 0.97 -6.94
N CYS A 135 -12.08 1.76 -6.22
CA CYS A 135 -12.49 1.55 -4.85
C CYS A 135 -13.99 1.75 -4.73
N TYR A 136 -14.66 0.97 -3.89
CA TYR A 136 -16.07 1.11 -3.58
C TYR A 136 -16.25 1.60 -2.15
N ASP A 137 -16.94 2.75 -1.95
CA ASP A 137 -17.11 3.39 -0.65
C ASP A 137 -18.39 2.96 0.10
N GLY A 138 -19.05 1.92 -0.40
CA GLY A 138 -20.33 1.44 0.09
C GLY A 138 -21.54 2.07 -0.63
N THR A 139 -21.30 3.08 -1.46
CA THR A 139 -22.37 3.77 -2.23
C THR A 139 -21.97 3.95 -3.69
N THR A 140 -20.73 4.33 -3.94
CA THR A 140 -20.25 4.73 -5.27
C THR A 140 -18.88 4.13 -5.54
N PHE A 141 -18.67 3.65 -6.76
CA PHE A 141 -17.35 3.34 -7.26
C PHE A 141 -16.57 4.63 -7.52
N ARG A 142 -15.35 4.68 -6.98
CA ARG A 142 -14.41 5.78 -7.16
C ARG A 142 -13.15 5.25 -7.81
N TYR A 143 -12.66 5.93 -8.81
CA TYR A 143 -11.54 5.46 -9.62
C TYR A 143 -10.53 6.58 -9.85
N LEU A 144 -9.30 6.17 -10.03
CA LEU A 144 -8.26 6.98 -10.65
C LEU A 144 -7.78 6.28 -11.92
N PHE A 145 -7.53 7.04 -12.96
CA PHE A 145 -6.81 6.58 -14.14
C PHE A 145 -5.35 6.99 -14.05
N PHE A 146 -4.49 6.09 -14.46
CA PHE A 146 -3.05 6.30 -14.45
C PHE A 146 -2.43 5.86 -15.77
N ASN A 147 -1.62 6.72 -16.37
CA ASN A 147 -0.86 6.42 -17.56
C ASN A 147 0.51 5.86 -17.18
N THR A 148 0.71 4.56 -17.37
CA THR A 148 1.94 3.86 -17.03
C THR A 148 3.12 4.20 -17.95
N ALA A 149 2.86 4.70 -19.14
CA ALA A 149 3.91 5.10 -20.09
C ALA A 149 4.52 6.47 -19.75
N THR A 150 3.70 7.41 -19.28
CA THR A 150 4.13 8.77 -18.92
C THR A 150 4.31 9.00 -17.43
N GLY A 151 3.77 8.12 -16.58
CA GLY A 151 3.80 8.29 -15.12
C GLY A 151 2.83 9.37 -14.60
N THR A 152 1.76 9.67 -15.33
CA THR A 152 0.84 10.76 -15.00
C THR A 152 -0.55 10.25 -14.64
N LEU A 153 -1.20 10.94 -13.69
CA LEU A 153 -2.61 10.74 -13.39
C LEU A 153 -3.47 11.32 -14.52
N GLY A 154 -4.51 10.58 -14.87
CA GLY A 154 -5.64 11.06 -15.65
C GLY A 154 -6.76 11.56 -14.73
N THR A 155 -8.00 11.19 -15.05
CA THR A 155 -9.17 11.53 -14.21
C THR A 155 -9.08 10.84 -12.87
N VAL A 156 -9.35 11.59 -11.80
CA VAL A 156 -9.45 11.12 -10.42
C VAL A 156 -10.84 11.48 -9.90
N ALA A 157 -11.57 10.48 -9.40
CA ALA A 157 -12.87 10.70 -8.80
C ALA A 157 -12.76 11.54 -7.51
N SER A 158 -13.74 12.39 -7.27
CA SER A 158 -13.81 13.18 -6.03
C SER A 158 -13.85 12.28 -4.80
N GLY A 159 -13.27 12.75 -3.69
CA GLY A 159 -13.21 11.99 -2.42
C GLY A 159 -12.06 11.00 -2.32
N LEU A 160 -11.28 10.78 -3.38
CA LEU A 160 -10.03 10.04 -3.30
C LEU A 160 -8.86 10.96 -2.93
N VAL A 161 -8.01 10.47 -2.02
CA VAL A 161 -6.66 11.01 -1.80
C VAL A 161 -5.68 10.04 -2.46
N THR A 162 -4.93 10.53 -3.44
CA THR A 162 -4.11 9.68 -4.30
C THR A 162 -2.63 10.02 -4.19
N THR A 163 -1.77 9.02 -4.33
CA THR A 163 -0.33 9.22 -4.48
C THR A 163 0.22 8.39 -5.63
N VAL A 164 1.25 8.90 -6.28
CA VAL A 164 2.02 8.22 -7.31
C VAL A 164 3.49 8.34 -6.95
N THR A 165 4.19 7.21 -6.92
CA THR A 165 5.63 7.15 -6.66
C THR A 165 6.30 6.38 -7.79
N ASN A 166 7.23 7.01 -8.48
CA ASN A 166 8.12 6.32 -9.41
C ASN A 166 9.14 5.51 -8.59
N VAL A 167 9.17 4.21 -8.74
CA VAL A 167 10.07 3.30 -8.02
C VAL A 167 11.19 2.75 -8.91
N GLY A 168 11.35 3.31 -10.10
CA GLY A 168 12.39 2.93 -11.05
C GLY A 168 12.00 1.82 -12.01
N SER A 169 12.84 1.60 -13.02
CA SER A 169 12.69 0.52 -14.02
C SER A 169 11.32 0.48 -14.72
N GLY A 170 10.64 1.64 -14.84
CA GLY A 170 9.31 1.77 -15.42
C GLY A 170 8.17 1.34 -14.50
N TRP A 171 8.45 1.06 -13.24
CA TRP A 171 7.46 0.76 -12.21
C TRP A 171 7.00 2.01 -11.47
N TYR A 172 5.71 2.05 -11.18
CA TYR A 172 5.06 3.06 -10.35
C TYR A 172 4.26 2.38 -9.25
N ARG A 173 4.31 2.93 -8.05
CA ARG A 173 3.34 2.62 -7.00
C ARG A 173 2.25 3.67 -7.05
N ILE A 174 1.02 3.26 -7.31
CA ILE A 174 -0.16 4.12 -7.25
C ILE A 174 -0.99 3.73 -6.03
N SER A 175 -1.57 4.71 -5.36
CA SER A 175 -2.46 4.47 -4.24
C SER A 175 -3.66 5.41 -4.24
N ALA A 176 -4.75 4.93 -3.66
CA ALA A 176 -5.95 5.70 -3.42
C ALA A 176 -6.47 5.42 -2.01
N SER A 177 -6.76 6.47 -1.27
CA SER A 177 -7.41 6.40 0.05
C SER A 177 -8.81 6.98 -0.03
N MET A 178 -9.77 6.30 0.56
CA MET A 178 -11.16 6.74 0.65
C MET A 178 -11.72 6.57 2.06
N LEU A 179 -12.80 7.28 2.35
CA LEU A 179 -13.65 7.04 3.51
C LEU A 179 -14.80 6.12 3.09
N VAL A 180 -15.04 5.05 3.83
CA VAL A 180 -16.23 4.20 3.65
C VAL A 180 -17.43 4.88 4.30
N VAL A 181 -18.48 5.10 3.52
CA VAL A 181 -19.64 5.89 3.95
C VAL A 181 -20.89 5.04 4.19
N ASN A 182 -20.89 3.78 3.73
CA ASN A 182 -22.04 2.89 3.89
C ASN A 182 -21.58 1.43 4.09
N ALA A 183 -22.46 0.60 4.67
CA ALA A 183 -22.24 -0.84 4.81
C ALA A 183 -22.26 -1.54 3.43
N GLY A 184 -21.41 -2.56 3.28
CA GLY A 184 -21.31 -3.34 2.05
C GLY A 184 -20.22 -2.84 1.09
N ALA A 185 -19.34 -1.98 1.60
CA ALA A 185 -18.10 -1.62 0.89
C ALA A 185 -17.07 -2.74 1.02
#